data_e9d164a9bdb2415ceb11313fb45d440a
#
_entry.id   e9d164a9bdb2415ceb11313fb45d440a
#
_cell.length_a   1.000
_cell.length_b   1.000
_cell.length_c   1.000
_cell.angle_alpha   90.00
_cell.angle_beta   90.00
_cell.angle_gamma   90.00
#
_symmetry.space_group_name_H-M   'P 1'
#
loop_
_entity.id
_entity.type
_entity.pdbx_description
1 polymer ?
#
loop_
_entity_poly.entity_id
_entity_poly.type
_entity_poly.pdbx_seq_one_letter_code
_entity_poly.pdbx_strand_id
1 'polypeptide(L)'
;MLAIFFGSISTVADTSELQRAAFNAAFAQHGLSWHWEPDEYRSLLGHSGGQDRVAAYAVARDEQVDATAVHATKSSLFQEHLATTPLTPRPGVTEVISAAHAADMEVGLVTSTSAANVDALLLALSPHLTRESFEVVVDAETAERAKPDPAAYLYALDRLGETPAQCIAIEDNPDGVRSATSAGLACVAFPNANTAGLDFVEATRRVERLDFVEIQQLLGNAS
;
A
#
# COMPACT_ATOMS: atom_id res chain seq x y z
N MET A 1 10.50 -14.21 -15.82
CA MET A 1 9.16 -13.85 -16.40
C MET A 1 8.89 -12.38 -16.15
N LEU A 2 7.83 -11.78 -16.69
CA LEU A 2 7.46 -10.41 -16.31
C LEU A 2 6.63 -10.44 -15.02
N ALA A 3 6.72 -9.38 -14.19
CA ALA A 3 5.92 -9.30 -12.99
C ALA A 3 5.32 -7.91 -12.73
N ILE A 4 4.16 -7.87 -12.08
CA ILE A 4 3.49 -6.65 -11.63
C ILE A 4 3.37 -6.68 -10.11
N PHE A 5 3.87 -5.65 -9.43
CA PHE A 5 3.79 -5.53 -7.98
C PHE A 5 2.77 -4.45 -7.58
N PHE A 6 1.75 -4.83 -6.82
CA PHE A 6 0.85 -3.88 -6.14
C PHE A 6 1.47 -3.49 -4.80
N GLY A 7 1.80 -2.22 -4.65
CA GLY A 7 2.69 -1.73 -3.59
C GLY A 7 2.05 -1.53 -2.23
N SER A 8 0.74 -1.55 -2.09
CA SER A 8 0.09 -1.38 -0.79
C SER A 8 -1.32 -1.95 -0.77
N ILE A 9 -1.88 -2.07 0.44
CA ILE A 9 -3.29 -2.43 0.59
C ILE A 9 -4.22 -1.37 -0.01
N SER A 10 -3.84 -0.08 0.05
CA SER A 10 -4.62 1.01 -0.55
C SER A 10 -4.42 1.13 -2.06
N THR A 11 -3.47 0.41 -2.64
CA THR A 11 -3.33 0.26 -4.10
C THR A 11 -4.40 -0.68 -4.65
N VAL A 12 -4.71 -1.77 -3.95
CA VAL A 12 -5.71 -2.75 -4.42
C VAL A 12 -7.15 -2.37 -4.03
N ALA A 13 -7.34 -1.74 -2.86
CA ALA A 13 -8.64 -1.23 -2.41
C ALA A 13 -8.46 0.08 -1.64
N ASP A 14 -9.32 1.07 -1.85
CA ASP A 14 -9.23 2.32 -1.08
C ASP A 14 -9.70 2.11 0.35
N THR A 15 -8.72 2.00 1.25
CA THR A 15 -8.92 1.81 2.69
C THR A 15 -8.63 3.06 3.51
N SER A 16 -8.35 4.19 2.86
CA SER A 16 -7.86 5.41 3.52
C SER A 16 -8.78 5.93 4.62
N GLU A 17 -10.08 5.99 4.35
CA GLU A 17 -11.07 6.47 5.34
C GLU A 17 -11.27 5.46 6.48
N LEU A 18 -11.23 4.15 6.20
CA LEU A 18 -11.28 3.13 7.25
C LEU A 18 -10.05 3.24 8.17
N GLN A 19 -8.88 3.49 7.60
CA GLN A 19 -7.67 3.71 8.38
C GLN A 19 -7.76 4.98 9.24
N ARG A 20 -8.25 6.10 8.68
CA ARG A 20 -8.45 7.35 9.42
C ARG A 20 -9.44 7.15 10.58
N ALA A 21 -10.56 6.50 10.32
CA ALA A 21 -11.55 6.18 11.37
C ALA A 21 -10.95 5.32 12.49
N ALA A 22 -10.14 4.30 12.12
CA ALA A 22 -9.44 3.45 13.09
C ALA A 22 -8.41 4.24 13.92
N PHE A 23 -7.69 5.21 13.34
CA PHE A 23 -6.82 6.12 14.10
C PHE A 23 -7.60 6.95 15.12
N ASN A 24 -8.69 7.59 14.69
CA ASN A 24 -9.50 8.43 15.57
C ASN A 24 -10.11 7.62 16.73
N ALA A 25 -10.57 6.39 16.45
CA ALA A 25 -11.06 5.49 17.48
C ALA A 25 -9.93 5.04 18.44
N ALA A 26 -8.73 4.77 17.94
CA ALA A 26 -7.59 4.43 18.76
C ALA A 26 -7.19 5.61 19.68
N PHE A 27 -7.16 6.83 19.15
CA PHE A 27 -6.90 8.02 19.97
C PHE A 27 -7.88 8.15 21.13
N ALA A 28 -9.18 7.98 20.86
CA ALA A 28 -10.21 8.02 21.90
C ALA A 28 -10.01 6.91 22.97
N GLN A 29 -9.66 5.68 22.56
CA GLN A 29 -9.40 4.57 23.49
C GLN A 29 -8.16 4.82 24.38
N HIS A 30 -7.16 5.55 23.85
CA HIS A 30 -5.96 5.93 24.61
C HIS A 30 -6.11 7.25 25.37
N GLY A 31 -7.33 7.83 25.44
CA GLY A 31 -7.60 9.08 26.17
C GLY A 31 -6.95 10.32 25.53
N LEU A 32 -6.55 10.24 24.27
CA LEU A 32 -6.00 11.36 23.53
C LEU A 32 -7.14 12.24 23.01
N SER A 33 -6.98 13.56 23.09
CA SER A 33 -7.93 14.54 22.54
C SER A 33 -7.81 14.73 21.04
N TRP A 34 -7.01 13.91 20.36
CA TRP A 34 -6.73 14.01 18.95
C TRP A 34 -7.90 13.51 18.09
N HIS A 35 -8.13 14.23 17.01
CA HIS A 35 -9.07 13.81 15.99
C HIS A 35 -8.56 14.31 14.63
N TRP A 36 -8.18 13.40 13.77
CA TRP A 36 -7.75 13.76 12.42
C TRP A 36 -8.97 13.94 11.52
N GLU A 37 -9.25 15.18 11.16
CA GLU A 37 -10.18 15.51 10.10
C GLU A 37 -9.64 15.07 8.72
N PRO A 38 -10.48 14.91 7.68
CA PRO A 38 -10.02 14.44 6.37
C PRO A 38 -8.83 15.22 5.80
N ASP A 39 -8.87 16.55 5.86
CA ASP A 39 -7.82 17.40 5.31
C ASP A 39 -6.51 17.31 6.12
N GLU A 40 -6.62 17.25 7.43
CA GLU A 40 -5.47 17.04 8.31
C GLU A 40 -4.85 15.67 8.05
N TYR A 41 -5.65 14.60 7.99
CA TYR A 41 -5.16 13.27 7.69
C TYR A 41 -4.44 13.19 6.34
N ARG A 42 -4.98 13.83 5.29
CA ARG A 42 -4.33 13.91 3.99
C ARG A 42 -2.94 14.55 4.07
N SER A 43 -2.78 15.63 4.84
CA SER A 43 -1.50 16.30 5.02
C SER A 43 -0.44 15.42 5.70
N LEU A 44 -0.87 14.41 6.45
CA LEU A 44 0.00 13.46 7.14
C LEU A 44 0.38 12.23 6.29
N LEU A 45 -0.19 12.08 5.10
CA LEU A 45 0.05 10.92 4.22
C LEU A 45 1.30 11.05 3.33
N GLY A 46 2.02 12.15 3.41
CA GLY A 46 3.27 12.36 2.66
C GLY A 46 4.36 11.33 2.99
N HIS A 47 4.26 10.67 4.15
CA HIS A 47 5.17 9.62 4.59
C HIS A 47 4.41 8.35 4.96
N SER A 48 5.03 7.19 4.65
CA SER A 48 4.57 5.87 5.06
C SER A 48 4.79 5.64 6.56
N GLY A 49 4.14 4.62 7.12
CA GLY A 49 4.33 4.26 8.52
C GLY A 49 3.31 4.91 9.47
N GLY A 50 2.29 4.13 9.87
CA GLY A 50 1.25 4.61 10.78
C GLY A 50 1.75 4.91 12.18
N GLN A 51 2.68 4.10 12.71
CA GLN A 51 3.29 4.30 14.02
C GLN A 51 4.14 5.58 14.04
N ASP A 52 4.98 5.78 13.02
CA ASP A 52 5.84 6.95 12.92
C ASP A 52 5.03 8.24 12.77
N ARG A 53 3.89 8.15 12.07
CA ARG A 53 2.92 9.27 11.96
C ARG A 53 2.36 9.66 13.33
N VAL A 54 1.98 8.70 14.17
CA VAL A 54 1.52 8.96 15.55
C VAL A 54 2.64 9.57 16.37
N ALA A 55 3.86 9.02 16.29
CA ALA A 55 5.01 9.54 17.03
C ALA A 55 5.35 10.98 16.62
N ALA A 56 5.41 11.27 15.32
CA ALA A 56 5.68 12.60 14.80
C ALA A 56 4.59 13.61 15.20
N TYR A 57 3.32 13.18 15.19
CA TYR A 57 2.20 14.02 15.60
C TYR A 57 2.28 14.37 17.10
N ALA A 58 2.65 13.40 17.96
CA ALA A 58 2.88 13.63 19.38
C ALA A 58 4.02 14.63 19.64
N VAL A 59 5.16 14.46 18.94
CA VAL A 59 6.31 15.38 19.05
C VAL A 59 5.92 16.80 18.64
N ALA A 60 5.16 16.97 17.56
CA ALA A 60 4.72 18.28 17.10
C ALA A 60 3.79 19.00 18.09
N ARG A 61 3.18 18.28 19.02
CA ARG A 61 2.27 18.79 20.06
C ARG A 61 2.91 18.86 21.45
N ASP A 62 4.18 18.50 21.58
CA ASP A 62 4.90 18.37 22.85
C ASP A 62 4.18 17.43 23.84
N GLU A 63 3.59 16.35 23.31
CA GLU A 63 2.85 15.34 24.07
C GLU A 63 3.63 14.01 24.14
N GLN A 64 3.57 13.32 25.28
CA GLN A 64 4.19 12.00 25.46
C GLN A 64 3.14 10.91 25.20
N VAL A 65 3.32 10.13 24.15
CA VAL A 65 2.38 9.10 23.71
C VAL A 65 3.12 7.81 23.38
N ASP A 66 2.59 6.67 23.80
CA ASP A 66 3.04 5.36 23.34
C ASP A 66 2.49 5.10 21.94
N ALA A 67 3.23 5.57 20.91
CA ALA A 67 2.84 5.44 19.51
C ALA A 67 2.70 3.96 19.08
N THR A 68 3.46 3.04 19.70
CA THR A 68 3.37 1.61 19.43
C THR A 68 2.03 1.04 19.90
N ALA A 69 1.63 1.37 21.14
CA ALA A 69 0.35 0.91 21.68
C ALA A 69 -0.85 1.50 20.93
N VAL A 70 -0.80 2.80 20.60
CA VAL A 70 -1.84 3.47 19.79
C VAL A 70 -1.95 2.82 18.41
N HIS A 71 -0.82 2.55 17.75
CA HIS A 71 -0.82 1.94 16.42
C HIS A 71 -1.30 0.48 16.46
N ALA A 72 -0.99 -0.28 17.51
CA ALA A 72 -1.52 -1.64 17.69
C ALA A 72 -3.04 -1.63 17.84
N THR A 73 -3.58 -0.72 18.69
CA THR A 73 -5.03 -0.53 18.83
C THR A 73 -5.69 -0.14 17.51
N LYS A 74 -5.08 0.81 16.78
CA LYS A 74 -5.55 1.19 15.43
C LYS A 74 -5.61 0.00 14.49
N SER A 75 -4.60 -0.86 14.50
CA SER A 75 -4.55 -2.03 13.61
C SER A 75 -5.66 -3.02 13.91
N SER A 76 -5.94 -3.30 15.19
CA SER A 76 -7.07 -4.15 15.60
C SER A 76 -8.40 -3.57 15.15
N LEU A 77 -8.64 -2.27 15.38
CA LEU A 77 -9.86 -1.57 14.96
C LEU A 77 -10.02 -1.54 13.43
N PHE A 78 -8.91 -1.39 12.70
CA PHE A 78 -8.94 -1.46 11.25
C PHE A 78 -9.36 -2.84 10.75
N GLN A 79 -8.86 -3.93 11.36
CA GLN A 79 -9.26 -5.30 11.04
C GLN A 79 -10.75 -5.55 11.35
N GLU A 80 -11.25 -5.03 12.47
CA GLU A 80 -12.68 -5.09 12.82
C GLU A 80 -13.56 -4.35 11.79
N HIS A 81 -13.12 -3.17 11.32
CA HIS A 81 -13.81 -2.43 10.27
C HIS A 81 -13.83 -3.21 8.95
N LEU A 82 -12.70 -3.82 8.56
CA LEU A 82 -12.62 -4.66 7.37
C LEU A 82 -13.57 -5.86 7.44
N ALA A 83 -13.72 -6.47 8.61
CA ALA A 83 -14.60 -7.63 8.80
C ALA A 83 -16.11 -7.29 8.62
N THR A 84 -16.47 -6.01 8.75
CA THR A 84 -17.89 -5.56 8.71
C THR A 84 -18.22 -4.65 7.53
N THR A 85 -17.20 -4.20 6.78
CA THR A 85 -17.37 -3.26 5.67
C THR A 85 -17.08 -3.95 4.35
N PRO A 86 -18.07 -4.12 3.46
CA PRO A 86 -17.82 -4.64 2.12
C PRO A 86 -16.83 -3.74 1.37
N LEU A 87 -15.78 -4.35 0.81
CA LEU A 87 -14.82 -3.66 -0.03
C LEU A 87 -14.91 -4.13 -1.48
N THR A 88 -14.58 -3.22 -2.38
CA THR A 88 -14.39 -3.54 -3.80
C THR A 88 -12.97 -3.15 -4.20
N PRO A 89 -12.33 -3.93 -5.09
CA PRO A 89 -11.07 -3.53 -5.69
C PRO A 89 -11.20 -2.18 -6.40
N ARG A 90 -10.10 -1.43 -6.43
CA ARG A 90 -10.05 -0.16 -7.17
C ARG A 90 -10.15 -0.39 -8.69
N PRO A 91 -10.57 0.65 -9.46
CA PRO A 91 -10.83 0.50 -10.90
C PRO A 91 -9.63 -0.04 -11.68
N GLY A 92 -9.81 -1.17 -12.36
CA GLY A 92 -8.80 -1.84 -13.18
C GLY A 92 -7.93 -2.85 -12.45
N VAL A 93 -7.99 -2.95 -11.11
CA VAL A 93 -7.12 -3.88 -10.34
C VAL A 93 -7.38 -5.34 -10.71
N THR A 94 -8.63 -5.80 -10.64
CA THR A 94 -8.98 -7.19 -10.97
C THR A 94 -8.75 -7.52 -12.43
N GLU A 95 -9.02 -6.56 -13.31
CA GLU A 95 -8.79 -6.71 -14.75
C GLU A 95 -7.30 -6.85 -15.08
N VAL A 96 -6.44 -6.05 -14.41
CA VAL A 96 -4.97 -6.12 -14.59
C VAL A 96 -4.43 -7.45 -14.06
N ILE A 97 -4.85 -7.88 -12.85
CA ILE A 97 -4.40 -9.15 -12.28
C ILE A 97 -4.81 -10.32 -13.18
N SER A 98 -6.07 -10.36 -13.62
CA SER A 98 -6.56 -11.43 -14.49
C SER A 98 -5.85 -11.45 -15.84
N ALA A 99 -5.56 -10.28 -16.43
CA ALA A 99 -4.86 -10.18 -17.70
C ALA A 99 -3.37 -10.53 -17.56
N ALA A 100 -2.74 -10.19 -16.44
CA ALA A 100 -1.37 -10.58 -16.12
C ALA A 100 -1.23 -12.11 -16.07
N HIS A 101 -2.10 -12.79 -15.32
CA HIS A 101 -2.11 -14.26 -15.26
C HIS A 101 -2.38 -14.88 -16.64
N ALA A 102 -3.30 -14.32 -17.43
CA ALA A 102 -3.57 -14.81 -18.80
C ALA A 102 -2.38 -14.61 -19.76
N ALA A 103 -1.44 -13.73 -19.41
CA ALA A 103 -0.21 -13.47 -20.16
C ALA A 103 1.02 -14.16 -19.54
N ASP A 104 0.83 -15.11 -18.64
CA ASP A 104 1.90 -15.83 -17.88
C ASP A 104 2.84 -14.86 -17.15
N MET A 105 2.30 -13.75 -16.62
CA MET A 105 3.01 -12.81 -15.76
C MET A 105 2.72 -13.09 -14.28
N GLU A 106 3.71 -12.89 -13.43
CA GLU A 106 3.55 -13.01 -11.99
C GLU A 106 2.99 -11.72 -11.38
N VAL A 107 2.22 -11.87 -10.30
CA VAL A 107 1.63 -10.74 -9.57
C VAL A 107 2.06 -10.81 -8.11
N GLY A 108 2.53 -9.70 -7.55
CA GLY A 108 2.89 -9.62 -6.14
C GLY A 108 2.13 -8.52 -5.40
N LEU A 109 1.88 -8.74 -4.12
CA LEU A 109 1.45 -7.71 -3.18
C LEU A 109 2.63 -7.36 -2.27
N VAL A 110 3.11 -6.12 -2.32
CA VAL A 110 4.32 -5.66 -1.62
C VAL A 110 3.97 -4.50 -0.71
N THR A 111 3.80 -4.75 0.59
CA THR A 111 3.31 -3.75 1.54
C THR A 111 4.21 -3.64 2.77
N SER A 112 4.11 -2.54 3.52
CA SER A 112 4.73 -2.35 4.84
C SER A 112 3.73 -2.50 5.99
N THR A 113 2.53 -3.03 5.72
CA THR A 113 1.56 -3.34 6.79
C THR A 113 1.76 -4.76 7.31
N SER A 114 1.17 -5.08 8.46
CA SER A 114 1.28 -6.42 9.06
C SER A 114 0.56 -7.49 8.23
N ALA A 115 1.01 -8.75 8.35
CA ALA A 115 0.35 -9.90 7.75
C ALA A 115 -1.14 -9.97 8.14
N ALA A 116 -1.47 -9.72 9.40
CA ALA A 116 -2.86 -9.71 9.88
C ALA A 116 -3.73 -8.67 9.15
N ASN A 117 -3.19 -7.49 8.82
CA ASN A 117 -3.91 -6.49 8.03
C ASN A 117 -4.09 -6.92 6.58
N VAL A 118 -3.11 -7.61 6.00
CA VAL A 118 -3.19 -8.19 4.65
C VAL A 118 -4.29 -9.26 4.61
N ASP A 119 -4.28 -10.19 5.56
CA ASP A 119 -5.26 -11.28 5.62
C ASP A 119 -6.69 -10.73 5.81
N ALA A 120 -6.87 -9.75 6.70
CA ALA A 120 -8.17 -9.09 6.89
C ALA A 120 -8.65 -8.38 5.62
N LEU A 121 -7.75 -7.70 4.89
CA LEU A 121 -8.08 -7.06 3.62
C LEU A 121 -8.52 -8.08 2.56
N LEU A 122 -7.74 -9.14 2.37
CA LEU A 122 -8.03 -10.16 1.35
C LEU A 122 -9.32 -10.92 1.66
N LEU A 123 -9.62 -11.14 2.95
CA LEU A 123 -10.91 -11.68 3.37
C LEU A 123 -12.06 -10.73 3.01
N ALA A 124 -11.92 -9.43 3.25
CA ALA A 124 -12.92 -8.41 2.92
C ALA A 124 -13.11 -8.23 1.40
N LEU A 125 -12.10 -8.54 0.60
CA LEU A 125 -12.14 -8.45 -0.87
C LEU A 125 -12.61 -9.73 -1.55
N SER A 126 -12.71 -10.84 -0.82
CA SER A 126 -13.17 -12.13 -1.38
C SER A 126 -14.63 -12.04 -1.88
N PRO A 127 -14.98 -12.61 -3.04
CA PRO A 127 -14.14 -13.48 -3.90
C PRO A 127 -13.36 -12.73 -5.00
N HIS A 128 -13.37 -11.40 -5.03
CA HIS A 128 -12.73 -10.62 -6.10
C HIS A 128 -11.22 -10.78 -6.12
N LEU A 129 -10.60 -10.73 -4.94
CA LEU A 129 -9.17 -10.96 -4.73
C LEU A 129 -9.01 -11.87 -3.51
N THR A 130 -8.10 -12.83 -3.62
CA THR A 130 -7.72 -13.75 -2.55
C THR A 130 -6.20 -13.84 -2.47
N ARG A 131 -5.66 -14.60 -1.52
CA ARG A 131 -4.21 -14.78 -1.42
C ARG A 131 -3.62 -15.45 -2.67
N GLU A 132 -4.38 -16.33 -3.30
CA GLU A 132 -4.02 -17.03 -4.54
C GLU A 132 -3.99 -16.11 -5.77
N SER A 133 -4.44 -14.87 -5.63
CA SER A 133 -4.28 -13.84 -6.67
C SER A 133 -2.85 -13.31 -6.76
N PHE A 134 -1.95 -13.72 -5.85
CA PHE A 134 -0.59 -13.20 -5.75
C PHE A 134 0.42 -14.35 -5.58
N GLU A 135 1.42 -14.45 -6.46
CA GLU A 135 2.53 -15.40 -6.38
C GLU A 135 3.45 -15.07 -5.20
N VAL A 136 3.58 -13.78 -4.86
CA VAL A 136 4.33 -13.33 -3.68
C VAL A 136 3.54 -12.29 -2.90
N VAL A 137 3.55 -12.41 -1.58
CA VAL A 137 3.04 -11.39 -0.65
C VAL A 137 4.17 -11.03 0.31
N VAL A 138 4.54 -9.76 0.31
CA VAL A 138 5.54 -9.17 1.20
C VAL A 138 4.84 -8.21 2.15
N ASP A 139 5.04 -8.39 3.43
CA ASP A 139 4.44 -7.63 4.54
C ASP A 139 5.51 -7.14 5.52
N ALA A 140 5.10 -6.54 6.64
CA ALA A 140 6.00 -5.99 7.65
C ALA A 140 6.83 -7.06 8.38
N GLU A 141 6.37 -8.31 8.44
CA GLU A 141 7.08 -9.42 9.06
C GLU A 141 8.12 -10.05 8.10
N THR A 142 7.95 -9.81 6.79
CA THR A 142 8.78 -10.37 5.73
C THR A 142 9.92 -9.42 5.32
N ALA A 143 9.64 -8.11 5.22
CA ALA A 143 10.61 -7.12 4.83
C ALA A 143 11.37 -6.56 6.03
N GLU A 144 12.71 -6.53 5.98
CA GLU A 144 13.54 -6.02 7.09
C GLU A 144 13.31 -4.54 7.40
N ARG A 145 12.92 -3.75 6.40
CA ARG A 145 12.72 -2.29 6.52
C ARG A 145 11.48 -1.87 5.75
N ALA A 146 10.75 -0.93 6.36
CA ALA A 146 9.56 -0.35 5.76
C ALA A 146 9.90 0.63 4.62
N LYS A 147 8.95 0.86 3.73
CA LYS A 147 9.04 1.92 2.71
C LYS A 147 9.25 3.28 3.40
N PRO A 148 10.07 4.16 2.85
CA PRO A 148 10.59 4.19 1.46
C PRO A 148 11.85 3.36 1.19
N ASP A 149 12.33 2.53 2.13
CA ASP A 149 13.45 1.63 1.86
C ASP A 149 13.07 0.61 0.77
N PRO A 150 13.99 0.25 -0.15
CA PRO A 150 13.71 -0.70 -1.22
C PRO A 150 13.58 -2.15 -0.77
N ALA A 151 13.85 -2.50 0.50
CA ALA A 151 13.96 -3.86 1.00
C ALA A 151 12.77 -4.76 0.63
N ALA A 152 11.53 -4.24 0.73
CA ALA A 152 10.34 -5.00 0.40
C ALA A 152 10.28 -5.41 -1.09
N TYR A 153 10.64 -4.52 -1.99
CA TYR A 153 10.69 -4.81 -3.42
C TYR A 153 11.86 -5.71 -3.79
N LEU A 154 13.03 -5.48 -3.21
CA LEU A 154 14.19 -6.36 -3.42
C LEU A 154 13.90 -7.79 -2.96
N TYR A 155 13.20 -7.94 -1.83
CA TYR A 155 12.75 -9.25 -1.37
C TYR A 155 11.76 -9.90 -2.37
N ALA A 156 10.79 -9.14 -2.89
CA ALA A 156 9.83 -9.66 -3.87
C ALA A 156 10.54 -10.14 -5.15
N LEU A 157 11.49 -9.35 -5.66
CA LEU A 157 12.31 -9.70 -6.83
C LEU A 157 13.10 -10.99 -6.59
N ASP A 158 13.78 -11.12 -5.43
CA ASP A 158 14.54 -12.31 -5.06
C ASP A 158 13.65 -13.56 -4.98
N ARG A 159 12.46 -13.43 -4.39
CA ARG A 159 11.50 -14.52 -4.24
C ARG A 159 10.95 -15.05 -5.56
N LEU A 160 10.76 -14.18 -6.54
CA LEU A 160 10.31 -14.56 -7.89
C LEU A 160 11.48 -14.92 -8.83
N GLY A 161 12.73 -14.60 -8.44
CA GLY A 161 13.90 -14.78 -9.30
C GLY A 161 13.93 -13.80 -10.48
N GLU A 162 13.30 -12.63 -10.32
CA GLU A 162 13.15 -11.64 -11.38
C GLU A 162 14.12 -10.47 -11.24
N THR A 163 14.33 -9.75 -12.33
CA THR A 163 15.15 -8.55 -12.37
C THR A 163 14.27 -7.28 -12.41
N PRO A 164 14.73 -6.14 -11.89
CA PRO A 164 13.95 -4.90 -11.93
C PRO A 164 13.46 -4.51 -13.34
N ALA A 165 14.26 -4.75 -14.38
CA ALA A 165 13.90 -4.45 -15.78
C ALA A 165 12.71 -5.27 -16.31
N GLN A 166 12.39 -6.38 -15.66
CA GLN A 166 11.28 -7.28 -16.03
C GLN A 166 10.02 -7.02 -15.20
N CYS A 167 10.07 -6.07 -14.27
CA CYS A 167 9.01 -5.84 -13.31
C CYS A 167 8.57 -4.39 -13.29
N ILE A 168 7.31 -4.17 -12.89
CA ILE A 168 6.74 -2.85 -12.70
C ILE A 168 5.98 -2.81 -11.37
N ALA A 169 6.12 -1.70 -10.64
CA ALA A 169 5.35 -1.47 -9.42
C ALA A 169 4.17 -0.53 -9.68
N ILE A 170 3.11 -0.69 -8.91
CA ILE A 170 1.94 0.20 -8.87
C ILE A 170 1.79 0.66 -7.43
N GLU A 171 1.81 1.98 -7.20
CA GLU A 171 1.82 2.56 -5.87
C GLU A 171 0.82 3.70 -5.72
N ASP A 172 0.27 3.85 -4.53
CA ASP A 172 -0.72 4.89 -4.22
C ASP A 172 -0.17 6.07 -3.43
N ASN A 173 1.10 6.04 -3.01
CA ASN A 173 1.74 7.08 -2.20
C ASN A 173 3.21 7.32 -2.60
N PRO A 174 3.78 8.52 -2.33
CA PRO A 174 5.14 8.88 -2.75
C PRO A 174 6.25 8.00 -2.16
N ASP A 175 6.15 7.59 -0.89
CA ASP A 175 7.17 6.73 -0.27
C ASP A 175 7.19 5.32 -0.90
N GLY A 176 6.03 4.82 -1.31
CA GLY A 176 5.93 3.58 -2.06
C GLY A 176 6.60 3.70 -3.43
N VAL A 177 6.34 4.79 -4.16
CA VAL A 177 7.01 5.07 -5.44
C VAL A 177 8.52 5.13 -5.24
N ARG A 178 9.01 5.87 -4.22
CA ARG A 178 10.44 5.96 -3.91
C ARG A 178 11.06 4.61 -3.58
N SER A 179 10.35 3.78 -2.81
CA SER A 179 10.79 2.41 -2.50
C SER A 179 10.96 1.56 -3.77
N ALA A 180 9.99 1.60 -4.68
CA ALA A 180 10.02 0.86 -5.94
C ALA A 180 11.14 1.35 -6.86
N THR A 181 11.27 2.66 -7.06
CA THR A 181 12.31 3.25 -7.92
C THR A 181 13.71 3.06 -7.36
N SER A 182 13.87 3.10 -6.02
CA SER A 182 15.14 2.77 -5.35
C SER A 182 15.53 1.29 -5.50
N ALA A 183 14.56 0.40 -5.72
CA ALA A 183 14.81 -1.00 -6.09
C ALA A 183 15.10 -1.18 -7.60
N GLY A 184 15.09 -0.10 -8.39
CA GLY A 184 15.32 -0.12 -9.84
C GLY A 184 14.08 -0.41 -10.69
N LEU A 185 12.89 -0.45 -10.09
CA LEU A 185 11.63 -0.72 -10.79
C LEU A 185 11.10 0.53 -11.49
N ALA A 186 10.51 0.37 -12.67
CA ALA A 186 9.53 1.32 -13.16
C ALA A 186 8.32 1.34 -12.23
N CYS A 187 7.74 2.53 -12.00
CA CYS A 187 6.63 2.65 -11.06
C CYS A 187 5.48 3.48 -11.63
N VAL A 188 4.27 2.93 -11.60
CA VAL A 188 3.03 3.63 -11.91
C VAL A 188 2.44 4.20 -10.62
N ALA A 189 2.30 5.52 -10.55
CA ALA A 189 1.54 6.15 -9.50
C ALA A 189 0.05 6.00 -9.74
N PHE A 190 -0.65 5.40 -8.79
CA PHE A 190 -2.10 5.20 -8.79
C PHE A 190 -2.69 5.76 -7.50
N PRO A 191 -2.71 7.10 -7.32
CA PRO A 191 -3.17 7.72 -6.10
C PRO A 191 -4.66 7.46 -5.86
N ASN A 192 -5.05 7.38 -4.60
CA ASN A 192 -6.44 7.41 -4.17
C ASN A 192 -6.89 8.86 -3.85
N ALA A 193 -8.14 9.05 -3.43
CA ALA A 193 -8.69 10.37 -3.14
C ALA A 193 -7.89 11.15 -2.07
N ASN A 194 -7.25 10.45 -1.11
CA ASN A 194 -6.49 11.08 -0.05
C ASN A 194 -5.03 11.39 -0.44
N THR A 195 -4.50 10.73 -1.47
CA THR A 195 -3.13 10.95 -1.94
C THR A 195 -3.06 11.67 -3.29
N ALA A 196 -4.21 11.95 -3.91
CA ALA A 196 -4.30 12.60 -5.23
C ALA A 196 -3.62 13.98 -5.30
N GLY A 197 -3.54 14.70 -4.17
CA GLY A 197 -2.87 16.01 -4.07
C GLY A 197 -1.36 15.94 -3.83
N LEU A 198 -0.78 14.74 -3.66
CA LEU A 198 0.64 14.57 -3.41
C LEU A 198 1.44 14.53 -4.72
N ASP A 199 2.73 14.86 -4.62
CA ASP A 199 3.66 14.81 -5.74
C ASP A 199 4.26 13.42 -5.92
N PHE A 200 4.23 12.91 -7.15
CA PHE A 200 4.74 11.60 -7.56
C PHE A 200 5.87 11.77 -8.58
N VAL A 201 6.84 12.63 -8.29
CA VAL A 201 7.90 13.04 -9.23
C VAL A 201 8.78 11.91 -9.75
N GLU A 202 8.93 10.83 -8.97
CA GLU A 202 9.76 9.68 -9.33
C GLU A 202 8.96 8.59 -10.09
N ALA A 203 7.64 8.75 -10.22
CA ALA A 203 6.83 7.78 -10.94
C ALA A 203 7.05 7.88 -12.45
N THR A 204 7.15 6.74 -13.12
CA THR A 204 7.22 6.63 -14.58
C THR A 204 5.92 7.15 -15.23
N ARG A 205 4.80 6.92 -14.59
CA ARG A 205 3.47 7.32 -15.05
C ARG A 205 2.54 7.55 -13.86
N ARG A 206 1.59 8.46 -14.01
CA ARG A 206 0.48 8.64 -13.07
C ARG A 206 -0.83 8.34 -13.78
N VAL A 207 -1.70 7.55 -13.14
CA VAL A 207 -2.99 7.10 -13.69
C VAL A 207 -4.11 7.22 -12.64
N GLU A 208 -5.35 7.34 -13.09
CA GLU A 208 -6.55 7.32 -12.25
C GLU A 208 -7.30 5.98 -12.32
N ARG A 209 -6.97 5.17 -13.33
CA ARG A 209 -7.47 3.82 -13.55
C ARG A 209 -6.33 2.96 -14.09
N LEU A 210 -6.26 1.71 -13.67
CA LEU A 210 -5.30 0.77 -14.22
C LEU A 210 -5.79 0.20 -15.55
N ASP A 211 -4.86 0.08 -16.50
CA ASP A 211 -5.06 -0.58 -17.79
C ASP A 211 -3.88 -1.50 -18.08
N PHE A 212 -4.16 -2.77 -18.38
CA PHE A 212 -3.12 -3.77 -18.57
C PHE A 212 -2.24 -3.49 -19.81
N VAL A 213 -2.83 -2.99 -20.90
CA VAL A 213 -2.08 -2.69 -22.12
C VAL A 213 -1.10 -1.54 -21.88
N GLU A 214 -1.52 -0.50 -21.15
CA GLU A 214 -0.63 0.61 -20.77
C GLU A 214 0.52 0.11 -19.87
N ILE A 215 0.24 -0.74 -18.89
CA ILE A 215 1.26 -1.31 -17.99
C ILE A 215 2.25 -2.17 -18.78
N GLN A 216 1.77 -3.01 -19.71
CA GLN A 216 2.62 -3.86 -20.55
C GLN A 216 3.53 -3.03 -21.47
N GLN A 217 3.04 -1.91 -22.00
CA GLN A 217 3.85 -1.00 -22.81
C GLN A 217 4.97 -0.34 -22.00
N LEU A 218 4.71 0.02 -20.73
CA LEU A 218 5.72 0.59 -19.84
C LEU A 218 6.82 -0.43 -19.52
N LEU A 219 6.47 -1.70 -19.31
CA LEU A 219 7.44 -2.79 -19.14
C LEU A 219 8.31 -2.98 -20.39
N GLY A 220 7.74 -2.95 -21.58
CA GLY A 220 8.48 -3.12 -22.84
C GLY A 220 9.45 -1.95 -23.15
N ASN A 221 9.21 -0.76 -22.61
CA ASN A 221 10.05 0.42 -22.81
C ASN A 221 11.16 0.55 -21.73
N ALA A 222 11.12 -0.25 -20.69
CA ALA A 222 12.12 -0.26 -19.61
C ALA A 222 13.27 -1.28 -19.87
N SER A 223 13.24 -2.00 -21.00
CA SER A 223 14.17 -3.07 -21.39
C SER A 223 15.32 -2.57 -22.24
#